data_3d2a002c8aed8f39a7a0a18380e39954
#
_entry.id   3d2a002c8aed8f39a7a0a18380e39954
#
_cell.length_a   1.000
_cell.length_b   1.000
_cell.length_c   1.000
_cell.angle_alpha   90.00
_cell.angle_beta   90.00
_cell.angle_gamma   90.00
#
_symmetry.space_group_name_H-M   'P 1'
#
loop_
_entity.id
_entity.type
_entity.pdbx_description
1 polymer ?
#
loop_
_entity_poly.entity_id
_entity_poly.type
_entity_poly.pdbx_seq_one_letter_code
_entity_poly.pdbx_strand_id
1 'polypeptide(L)'
;GQPLIKLDDSAVNARLTSVKLEYFANIAREARLITERLGGSTVVYPEELMNEALKDTEIQKIISTQSDLFDKRRESLRNQKKILAEQKAGLYEYISRLQELVEARNRQIVLLQNEIDSLKEITDEGYYPRNKMAELQRSMEGFYASRSEELASVERTKSSISELDLKIVQIEADFNREVEMELTEIQKKSSSLREEYYANQIVKERTVIKSP
;
A
#
# COMPACT_ATOMS: atom_id res chain seq x y z
N GLY A 1 -29.38 -12.57 48.67
CA GLY A 1 -30.64 -12.07 49.17
C GLY A 1 -31.72 -11.91 48.08
N GLN A 2 -32.97 -12.02 48.47
CA GLN A 2 -34.11 -11.77 47.54
C GLN A 2 -34.20 -10.25 47.24
N PRO A 3 -34.60 -9.83 46.01
CA PRO A 3 -34.78 -8.42 45.70
C PRO A 3 -35.94 -7.85 46.51
N LEU A 4 -35.68 -6.78 47.27
CA LEU A 4 -36.69 -6.10 48.13
C LEU A 4 -37.37 -4.95 47.38
N ILE A 5 -36.61 -4.16 46.65
CA ILE A 5 -37.09 -2.99 45.93
C ILE A 5 -36.35 -2.92 44.61
N LYS A 6 -37.08 -2.69 43.52
CA LYS A 6 -36.50 -2.34 42.21
C LYS A 6 -36.89 -0.89 41.90
N LEU A 7 -35.88 -0.01 41.77
CA LEU A 7 -36.08 1.36 41.35
C LEU A 7 -36.34 1.40 39.82
N ASP A 8 -36.95 2.48 39.33
CA ASP A 8 -37.02 2.70 37.86
C ASP A 8 -35.63 2.83 37.30
N ASP A 9 -35.25 1.83 36.51
CA ASP A 9 -33.91 1.67 35.94
C ASP A 9 -33.88 2.01 34.44
N SER A 10 -34.97 2.54 33.86
CA SER A 10 -35.11 2.78 32.43
C SER A 10 -33.99 3.70 31.89
N ALA A 11 -33.76 4.84 32.55
CA ALA A 11 -32.72 5.78 32.17
C ALA A 11 -31.28 5.19 32.37
N VAL A 12 -31.09 4.42 33.46
CA VAL A 12 -29.81 3.77 33.75
C VAL A 12 -29.50 2.70 32.71
N ASN A 13 -30.51 1.89 32.32
CA ASN A 13 -30.36 0.86 31.30
C ASN A 13 -30.05 1.48 29.92
N ALA A 14 -30.76 2.54 29.53
CA ALA A 14 -30.49 3.25 28.27
C ALA A 14 -29.05 3.79 28.21
N ARG A 15 -28.59 4.42 29.29
CA ARG A 15 -27.20 4.92 29.40
C ARG A 15 -26.19 3.80 29.34
N LEU A 16 -26.39 2.73 30.12
CA LEU A 16 -25.51 1.57 30.12
C LEU A 16 -25.42 0.92 28.74
N THR A 17 -26.55 0.77 28.04
CA THR A 17 -26.57 0.19 26.67
C THR A 17 -25.77 1.06 25.70
N SER A 18 -25.95 2.38 25.75
CA SER A 18 -25.20 3.31 24.90
C SER A 18 -23.68 3.24 25.15
N VAL A 19 -23.27 3.33 26.40
CA VAL A 19 -21.85 3.28 26.79
C VAL A 19 -21.25 1.92 26.50
N LYS A 20 -22.00 0.83 26.70
CA LYS A 20 -21.59 -0.53 26.35
C LYS A 20 -21.26 -0.66 24.85
N LEU A 21 -22.15 -0.21 23.98
CA LEU A 21 -21.93 -0.29 22.54
C LEU A 21 -20.71 0.55 22.11
N GLU A 22 -20.55 1.75 22.69
CA GLU A 22 -19.39 2.60 22.39
C GLU A 22 -18.08 1.97 22.88
N TYR A 23 -18.06 1.40 24.08
CA TYR A 23 -16.90 0.69 24.64
C TYR A 23 -16.46 -0.49 23.76
N PHE A 24 -17.41 -1.37 23.40
CA PHE A 24 -17.08 -2.53 22.58
C PHE A 24 -16.76 -2.17 21.13
N ALA A 25 -17.36 -1.11 20.58
CA ALA A 25 -16.97 -0.57 19.28
C ALA A 25 -15.53 -0.04 19.29
N ASN A 26 -15.13 0.63 20.38
CA ASN A 26 -13.76 1.11 20.55
C ASN A 26 -12.75 -0.04 20.64
N ILE A 27 -13.05 -1.09 21.43
CA ILE A 27 -12.21 -2.30 21.52
C ILE A 27 -12.07 -3.00 20.16
N ALA A 28 -13.17 -3.16 19.43
CA ALA A 28 -13.16 -3.80 18.12
C ALA A 28 -12.30 -3.00 17.13
N ARG A 29 -12.42 -1.67 17.13
CA ARG A 29 -11.63 -0.79 16.29
C ARG A 29 -10.15 -0.82 16.66
N GLU A 30 -9.84 -0.83 17.97
CA GLU A 30 -8.46 -0.95 18.46
C GLU A 30 -7.82 -2.27 17.99
N ALA A 31 -8.53 -3.40 18.14
CA ALA A 31 -8.05 -4.71 17.69
C ALA A 31 -7.75 -4.75 16.18
N ARG A 32 -8.63 -4.14 15.36
CA ARG A 32 -8.39 -3.98 13.92
C ARG A 32 -7.12 -3.19 13.65
N LEU A 33 -7.00 -2.02 14.25
CA LEU A 33 -5.86 -1.11 14.02
C LEU A 33 -4.52 -1.72 14.48
N ILE A 34 -4.51 -2.45 15.60
CA ILE A 34 -3.34 -3.20 16.04
C ILE A 34 -2.96 -4.26 15.00
N THR A 35 -3.95 -4.96 14.44
CA THR A 35 -3.70 -5.98 13.41
C THR A 35 -3.19 -5.34 12.11
N GLU A 36 -3.74 -4.21 11.69
CA GLU A 36 -3.25 -3.44 10.52
C GLU A 36 -1.80 -2.98 10.72
N ARG A 37 -1.46 -2.43 11.89
CA ARG A 37 -0.10 -2.01 12.24
C ARG A 37 0.91 -3.16 12.20
N LEU A 38 0.52 -4.33 12.68
CA LEU A 38 1.37 -5.52 12.71
C LEU A 38 1.41 -6.27 11.37
N GLY A 39 0.64 -5.85 10.38
CA GLY A 39 0.55 -6.53 9.08
C GLY A 39 -0.10 -7.91 9.16
N GLY A 40 -0.95 -8.15 10.16
CA GLY A 40 -1.64 -9.42 10.35
C GLY A 40 -2.55 -9.81 9.17
N SER A 41 -2.94 -11.07 9.12
CA SER A 41 -3.84 -11.58 8.06
C SER A 41 -5.31 -11.53 8.45
N THR A 42 -5.61 -11.61 9.74
CA THR A 42 -6.96 -11.64 10.31
C THR A 42 -6.97 -10.87 11.63
N VAL A 43 -8.07 -10.18 11.92
CA VAL A 43 -8.21 -9.45 13.19
C VAL A 43 -8.40 -10.43 14.33
N VAL A 44 -7.59 -10.28 15.38
CA VAL A 44 -7.71 -11.04 16.64
C VAL A 44 -8.44 -10.16 17.64
N TYR A 45 -9.66 -10.53 17.98
CA TYR A 45 -10.48 -9.81 18.95
C TYR A 45 -10.24 -10.32 20.37
N PRO A 46 -10.26 -9.44 21.40
CA PRO A 46 -10.16 -9.85 22.82
C PRO A 46 -11.32 -10.76 23.23
N GLU A 47 -11.05 -11.69 24.14
CA GLU A 47 -12.05 -12.65 24.65
C GLU A 47 -13.29 -11.96 25.25
N GLU A 48 -13.09 -10.84 25.97
CA GLU A 48 -14.17 -10.05 26.54
C GLU A 48 -15.20 -9.63 25.47
N LEU A 49 -14.70 -9.11 24.35
CA LEU A 49 -15.54 -8.70 23.20
C LEU A 49 -16.23 -9.91 22.56
N MET A 50 -15.51 -11.01 22.37
CA MET A 50 -16.04 -12.23 21.77
C MET A 50 -17.16 -12.84 22.64
N ASN A 51 -16.96 -12.91 23.94
CA ASN A 51 -17.97 -13.43 24.89
C ASN A 51 -19.23 -12.56 24.94
N GLU A 52 -19.09 -11.24 24.77
CA GLU A 52 -20.25 -10.36 24.76
C GLU A 52 -20.99 -10.40 23.41
N ALA A 53 -20.29 -10.61 22.30
CA ALA A 53 -20.89 -10.81 20.98
C ALA A 53 -21.77 -12.07 20.88
N LEU A 54 -21.51 -13.10 21.70
CA LEU A 54 -22.38 -14.28 21.80
C LEU A 54 -23.76 -13.97 22.42
N LYS A 55 -23.85 -12.87 23.19
CA LYS A 55 -25.07 -12.47 23.91
C LYS A 55 -25.80 -11.29 23.25
N ASP A 56 -25.11 -10.53 22.43
CA ASP A 56 -25.61 -9.26 21.89
C ASP A 56 -25.31 -9.16 20.39
N THR A 57 -26.38 -9.19 19.59
CA THR A 57 -26.31 -9.14 18.13
C THR A 57 -25.74 -7.83 17.60
N GLU A 58 -25.89 -6.70 18.32
CA GLU A 58 -25.33 -5.42 17.90
C GLU A 58 -23.80 -5.44 18.04
N ILE A 59 -23.27 -6.07 19.09
CA ILE A 59 -21.82 -6.26 19.25
C ILE A 59 -21.28 -7.21 18.19
N GLN A 60 -22.01 -8.26 17.85
CA GLN A 60 -21.64 -9.15 16.74
C GLN A 60 -21.55 -8.39 15.40
N LYS A 61 -22.49 -7.47 15.11
CA LYS A 61 -22.44 -6.61 13.94
C LYS A 61 -21.23 -5.67 13.95
N ILE A 62 -20.87 -5.14 15.12
CA ILE A 62 -19.66 -4.30 15.26
C ILE A 62 -18.42 -5.09 14.84
N ILE A 63 -18.27 -6.33 15.33
CA ILE A 63 -17.15 -7.20 14.97
C ILE A 63 -17.13 -7.46 13.46
N SER A 64 -18.26 -7.86 12.86
CA SER A 64 -18.32 -8.12 11.42
C SER A 64 -17.97 -6.88 10.59
N THR A 65 -18.49 -5.71 10.99
CA THR A 65 -18.17 -4.44 10.32
C THR A 65 -16.70 -4.10 10.38
N GLN A 66 -16.03 -4.32 11.52
CA GLN A 66 -14.59 -4.06 11.63
C GLN A 66 -13.76 -5.08 10.84
N SER A 67 -14.19 -6.34 10.77
CA SER A 67 -13.55 -7.36 9.94
C SER A 67 -13.67 -7.02 8.43
N ASP A 68 -14.87 -6.65 7.99
CA ASP A 68 -15.11 -6.24 6.59
C ASP A 68 -14.30 -4.98 6.22
N LEU A 69 -14.20 -4.03 7.14
CA LEU A 69 -13.41 -2.82 6.93
C LEU A 69 -11.92 -3.15 6.83
N PHE A 70 -11.41 -4.04 7.69
CA PHE A 70 -10.04 -4.53 7.61
C PHE A 70 -9.72 -5.14 6.24
N ASP A 71 -10.59 -6.04 5.77
CA ASP A 71 -10.39 -6.71 4.49
C ASP A 71 -10.40 -5.72 3.32
N LYS A 72 -11.35 -4.78 3.30
CA LYS A 72 -11.45 -3.74 2.27
C LYS A 72 -10.24 -2.80 2.26
N ARG A 73 -9.76 -2.37 3.42
CA ARG A 73 -8.56 -1.49 3.51
C ARG A 73 -7.31 -2.22 3.01
N ARG A 74 -7.16 -3.48 3.41
CA ARG A 74 -6.05 -4.33 2.95
C ARG A 74 -6.11 -4.61 1.46
N GLU A 75 -7.29 -4.89 0.92
CA GLU A 75 -7.50 -5.07 -0.52
C GLU A 75 -7.18 -3.79 -1.29
N SER A 76 -7.65 -2.63 -0.82
CA SER A 76 -7.35 -1.34 -1.42
C SER A 76 -5.85 -1.08 -1.49
N LEU A 77 -5.13 -1.26 -0.37
CA LEU A 77 -3.67 -1.11 -0.33
C LEU A 77 -2.97 -2.07 -1.32
N ARG A 78 -3.40 -3.34 -1.34
CA ARG A 78 -2.86 -4.33 -2.28
C ARG A 78 -3.09 -3.95 -3.73
N ASN A 79 -4.30 -3.50 -4.06
CA ASN A 79 -4.65 -3.10 -5.43
C ASN A 79 -3.85 -1.88 -5.89
N GLN A 80 -3.67 -0.86 -5.04
CA GLN A 80 -2.84 0.30 -5.34
C GLN A 80 -1.38 -0.11 -5.64
N LYS A 81 -0.80 -0.97 -4.81
CA LYS A 81 0.55 -1.51 -5.03
C LYS A 81 0.64 -2.34 -6.31
N LYS A 82 -0.38 -3.16 -6.58
CA LYS A 82 -0.44 -4.00 -7.77
C LYS A 82 -0.45 -3.16 -9.06
N ILE A 83 -1.23 -2.10 -9.11
CA ILE A 83 -1.27 -1.18 -10.26
C ILE A 83 0.13 -0.61 -10.55
N LEU A 84 0.84 -0.14 -9.51
CA LEU A 84 2.19 0.39 -9.67
C LEU A 84 3.20 -0.69 -10.09
N ALA A 85 3.06 -1.91 -9.56
CA ALA A 85 3.89 -3.05 -9.96
C ALA A 85 3.68 -3.45 -11.42
N GLU A 86 2.44 -3.42 -11.92
CA GLU A 86 2.12 -3.67 -13.33
C GLU A 86 2.69 -2.58 -14.26
N GLN A 87 2.58 -1.30 -13.85
CA GLN A 87 3.22 -0.20 -14.58
C GLN A 87 4.74 -0.38 -14.65
N LYS A 88 5.36 -0.76 -13.54
CA LYS A 88 6.79 -1.05 -13.46
C LYS A 88 7.19 -2.22 -14.37
N ALA A 89 6.41 -3.29 -14.40
CA ALA A 89 6.64 -4.42 -15.30
C ALA A 89 6.63 -3.99 -16.78
N GLY A 90 5.67 -3.16 -17.19
CA GLY A 90 5.62 -2.60 -18.55
C GLY A 90 6.85 -1.75 -18.90
N LEU A 91 7.40 -0.99 -17.93
CA LEU A 91 8.63 -0.23 -18.14
C LEU A 91 9.87 -1.14 -18.28
N TYR A 92 9.94 -2.25 -17.57
CA TYR A 92 11.01 -3.24 -17.76
C TYR A 92 10.96 -3.87 -19.15
N GLU A 93 9.77 -4.23 -19.65
CA GLU A 93 9.63 -4.72 -21.01
C GLU A 93 10.04 -3.67 -22.05
N TYR A 94 9.72 -2.40 -21.79
CA TYR A 94 10.16 -1.31 -22.67
C TYR A 94 11.70 -1.16 -22.68
N ILE A 95 12.36 -1.26 -21.52
CA ILE A 95 13.83 -1.28 -21.44
C ILE A 95 14.41 -2.43 -22.25
N SER A 96 13.84 -3.63 -22.14
CA SER A 96 14.29 -4.80 -22.91
C SER A 96 14.27 -4.51 -24.42
N ARG A 97 13.18 -3.94 -24.92
CA ARG A 97 13.07 -3.56 -26.35
C ARG A 97 14.08 -2.48 -26.75
N LEU A 98 14.34 -1.48 -25.89
CA LEU A 98 15.36 -0.48 -26.17
C LEU A 98 16.77 -1.09 -26.19
N GLN A 99 17.07 -2.04 -25.32
CA GLN A 99 18.34 -2.75 -25.31
C GLN A 99 18.55 -3.56 -26.58
N GLU A 100 17.50 -4.24 -27.09
CA GLU A 100 17.56 -4.93 -28.38
C GLU A 100 17.87 -3.96 -29.55
N LEU A 101 17.28 -2.75 -29.51
CA LEU A 101 17.58 -1.70 -30.49
C LEU A 101 19.03 -1.22 -30.40
N VAL A 102 19.55 -1.01 -29.18
CA VAL A 102 20.95 -0.66 -28.96
C VAL A 102 21.88 -1.72 -29.51
N GLU A 103 21.59 -3.00 -29.30
CA GLU A 103 22.37 -4.10 -29.86
C GLU A 103 22.30 -4.13 -31.39
N ALA A 104 21.13 -3.88 -31.99
CA ALA A 104 20.99 -3.79 -33.42
C ALA A 104 21.81 -2.63 -34.00
N ARG A 105 21.80 -1.46 -33.33
CA ARG A 105 22.66 -0.31 -33.71
C ARG A 105 24.14 -0.65 -33.59
N ASN A 106 24.55 -1.32 -32.52
CA ASN A 106 25.93 -1.77 -32.39
C ASN A 106 26.37 -2.66 -33.54
N ARG A 107 25.52 -3.63 -33.94
CA ARG A 107 25.81 -4.48 -35.12
C ARG A 107 25.94 -3.65 -36.41
N GLN A 108 25.05 -2.67 -36.63
CA GLN A 108 25.12 -1.77 -37.78
C GLN A 108 26.41 -0.95 -37.81
N ILE A 109 26.81 -0.39 -36.65
CA ILE A 109 28.06 0.37 -36.49
C ILE A 109 29.26 -0.51 -36.84
N VAL A 110 29.31 -1.75 -36.30
CA VAL A 110 30.45 -2.67 -36.59
C VAL A 110 30.52 -3.01 -38.08
N LEU A 111 29.41 -3.26 -38.74
CA LEU A 111 29.36 -3.57 -40.16
C LEU A 111 29.86 -2.37 -41.00
N LEU A 112 29.35 -1.18 -40.68
CA LEU A 112 29.74 0.04 -41.40
C LEU A 112 31.19 0.43 -41.11
N GLN A 113 31.70 0.22 -39.89
CA GLN A 113 33.10 0.41 -39.57
C GLN A 113 34.00 -0.51 -40.39
N ASN A 114 33.68 -1.78 -40.50
CA ASN A 114 34.40 -2.75 -41.33
C ASN A 114 34.44 -2.33 -42.82
N GLU A 115 33.31 -1.81 -43.32
CA GLU A 115 33.22 -1.29 -44.69
C GLU A 115 34.11 -0.10 -44.90
N ILE A 116 34.07 0.89 -43.98
CA ILE A 116 34.94 2.08 -43.99
C ILE A 116 36.42 1.68 -43.96
N ASP A 117 36.79 0.76 -43.05
CA ASP A 117 38.18 0.33 -42.90
C ASP A 117 38.69 -0.39 -44.17
N SER A 118 37.84 -1.20 -44.81
CA SER A 118 38.16 -1.89 -46.04
C SER A 118 38.35 -0.96 -47.26
N LEU A 119 37.64 0.19 -47.26
CA LEU A 119 37.67 1.16 -48.35
C LEU A 119 38.72 2.26 -48.14
N LYS A 120 39.31 2.36 -46.94
CA LYS A 120 40.17 3.47 -46.54
C LYS A 120 41.43 3.53 -47.41
N GLU A 121 42.17 2.42 -47.56
CA GLU A 121 43.39 2.34 -48.36
C GLU A 121 43.11 2.72 -49.82
N ILE A 122 42.06 2.14 -50.44
CA ILE A 122 41.65 2.39 -51.82
C ILE A 122 41.22 3.85 -52.01
N THR A 123 40.64 4.51 -50.99
CA THR A 123 40.28 5.91 -51.01
C THR A 123 41.51 6.82 -50.95
N ASP A 124 42.49 6.45 -50.12
CA ASP A 124 43.78 7.21 -49.97
C ASP A 124 44.59 7.14 -51.25
N GLU A 125 44.57 6.02 -51.97
CA GLU A 125 45.19 5.84 -53.29
C GLU A 125 44.43 6.52 -54.45
N GLY A 126 43.21 7.04 -54.17
CA GLY A 126 42.40 7.79 -55.16
C GLY A 126 41.49 6.92 -56.03
N TYR A 127 41.41 5.61 -55.82
CA TYR A 127 40.57 4.67 -56.57
C TYR A 127 39.11 4.63 -56.10
N TYR A 128 38.81 5.17 -54.87
CA TYR A 128 37.47 5.30 -54.37
C TYR A 128 37.08 6.76 -54.10
N PRO A 129 35.86 7.21 -54.50
CA PRO A 129 35.45 8.60 -54.38
C PRO A 129 35.40 9.09 -52.92
N ARG A 130 36.13 10.14 -52.56
CA ARG A 130 36.16 10.72 -51.21
C ARG A 130 34.82 11.19 -50.68
N ASN A 131 33.94 11.66 -51.59
CA ASN A 131 32.56 12.03 -51.20
C ASN A 131 31.74 10.82 -50.73
N LYS A 132 31.93 9.65 -51.33
CA LYS A 132 31.27 8.39 -50.91
C LYS A 132 31.81 7.93 -49.51
N MET A 133 33.10 8.00 -49.31
CA MET A 133 33.71 7.76 -47.99
C MET A 133 33.11 8.69 -46.92
N ALA A 134 32.97 9.98 -47.22
CA ALA A 134 32.35 10.94 -46.30
C ALA A 134 30.87 10.69 -46.04
N GLU A 135 30.13 10.11 -47.01
CA GLU A 135 28.73 9.66 -46.81
C GLU A 135 28.66 8.50 -45.83
N LEU A 136 29.55 7.49 -45.91
CA LEU A 136 29.62 6.36 -45.01
C LEU A 136 29.96 6.84 -43.58
N GLN A 137 30.95 7.75 -43.44
CA GLN A 137 31.28 8.32 -42.14
C GLN A 137 30.14 9.11 -41.51
N ARG A 138 29.39 9.91 -42.27
CA ARG A 138 28.19 10.61 -41.79
C ARG A 138 27.10 9.64 -41.35
N SER A 139 26.92 8.52 -42.09
CA SER A 139 25.96 7.48 -41.74
C SER A 139 26.35 6.82 -40.41
N MET A 140 27.65 6.56 -40.21
CA MET A 140 28.16 5.99 -38.95
C MET A 140 27.91 6.92 -37.77
N GLU A 141 28.17 8.23 -37.94
CA GLU A 141 27.86 9.24 -36.89
C GLU A 141 26.36 9.28 -36.57
N GLY A 142 25.51 9.12 -37.60
CA GLY A 142 24.07 9.00 -37.41
C GLY A 142 23.66 7.79 -36.54
N PHE A 143 24.33 6.63 -36.73
CA PHE A 143 24.09 5.44 -35.90
C PHE A 143 24.60 5.63 -34.46
N TYR A 144 25.72 6.29 -34.26
CA TYR A 144 26.22 6.65 -32.92
C TYR A 144 25.25 7.58 -32.20
N ALA A 145 24.73 8.60 -32.89
CA ALA A 145 23.72 9.49 -32.31
C ALA A 145 22.44 8.76 -31.90
N SER A 146 21.90 7.92 -32.78
CA SER A 146 20.71 7.11 -32.51
C SER A 146 20.94 6.17 -31.30
N ARG A 147 22.08 5.48 -31.25
CA ARG A 147 22.44 4.62 -30.13
C ARG A 147 22.50 5.40 -28.82
N SER A 148 23.08 6.59 -28.82
CA SER A 148 23.16 7.44 -27.63
C SER A 148 21.77 7.89 -27.15
N GLU A 149 20.85 8.18 -28.07
CA GLU A 149 19.47 8.52 -27.75
C GLU A 149 18.70 7.34 -27.16
N GLU A 150 18.89 6.13 -27.73
CA GLU A 150 18.31 4.89 -27.21
C GLU A 150 18.83 4.59 -25.79
N LEU A 151 20.13 4.73 -25.53
CA LEU A 151 20.72 4.59 -24.19
C LEU A 151 20.18 5.64 -23.21
N ALA A 152 20.08 6.91 -23.63
CA ALA A 152 19.48 7.94 -22.80
C ALA A 152 18.01 7.64 -22.46
N SER A 153 17.27 7.00 -23.38
CA SER A 153 15.90 6.55 -23.14
C SER A 153 15.83 5.40 -22.13
N VAL A 154 16.80 4.48 -22.15
CA VAL A 154 16.92 3.43 -21.12
C VAL A 154 17.12 4.07 -19.74
N GLU A 155 18.02 5.05 -19.61
CA GLU A 155 18.28 5.68 -18.31
C GLU A 155 17.08 6.51 -17.82
N ARG A 156 16.39 7.23 -18.70
CA ARG A 156 15.12 7.91 -18.33
C ARG A 156 14.07 6.92 -17.83
N THR A 157 13.93 5.78 -18.50
CA THR A 157 12.98 4.74 -18.09
C THR A 157 13.34 4.11 -16.75
N LYS A 158 14.64 3.90 -16.46
CA LYS A 158 15.11 3.46 -15.14
C LYS A 158 14.74 4.46 -14.03
N SER A 159 14.90 5.76 -14.32
CA SER A 159 14.49 6.81 -13.38
C SER A 159 12.99 6.74 -13.09
N SER A 160 12.16 6.53 -14.11
CA SER A 160 10.71 6.36 -13.94
C SER A 160 10.36 5.12 -13.10
N ILE A 161 11.11 4.02 -13.24
CA ILE A 161 10.95 2.84 -12.38
C ILE A 161 11.26 3.17 -10.92
N SER A 162 12.35 3.91 -10.67
CA SER A 162 12.72 4.34 -9.32
C SER A 162 11.64 5.26 -8.69
N GLU A 163 11.02 6.13 -9.48
CA GLU A 163 9.89 6.94 -9.03
C GLU A 163 8.67 6.09 -8.63
N LEU A 164 8.39 5.01 -9.38
CA LEU A 164 7.31 4.07 -9.00
C LEU A 164 7.64 3.31 -7.72
N ASP A 165 8.90 2.92 -7.50
CA ASP A 165 9.32 2.31 -6.24
C ASP A 165 9.13 3.25 -5.05
N LEU A 166 9.50 4.51 -5.19
CA LEU A 166 9.26 5.53 -4.16
C LEU A 166 7.76 5.73 -3.90
N LYS A 167 6.92 5.70 -4.93
CA LYS A 167 5.45 5.78 -4.75
C LYS A 167 4.89 4.58 -3.98
N ILE A 168 5.40 3.36 -4.22
CA ILE A 168 5.00 2.18 -3.45
C ILE A 168 5.34 2.34 -1.97
N VAL A 169 6.57 2.78 -1.67
CA VAL A 169 7.00 3.06 -0.29
C VAL A 169 6.16 4.16 0.35
N GLN A 170 5.83 5.21 -0.41
CA GLN A 170 5.00 6.31 0.09
C GLN A 170 3.59 5.83 0.46
N ILE A 171 2.94 5.01 -0.38
CA ILE A 171 1.61 4.46 -0.09
C ILE A 171 1.62 3.64 1.21
N GLU A 172 2.65 2.82 1.43
CA GLU A 172 2.80 2.05 2.68
C GLU A 172 3.03 2.96 3.89
N ALA A 173 3.86 3.98 3.75
CA ALA A 173 4.14 4.93 4.81
C ALA A 173 2.89 5.74 5.20
N ASP A 174 2.09 6.16 4.20
CA ASP A 174 0.86 6.90 4.44
C ASP A 174 -0.21 6.03 5.12
N PHE A 175 -0.37 4.78 4.69
CA PHE A 175 -1.25 3.82 5.35
C PHE A 175 -0.85 3.59 6.82
N ASN A 176 0.44 3.34 7.07
CA ASN A 176 0.94 3.13 8.43
C ASN A 176 0.73 4.37 9.31
N ARG A 177 0.96 5.57 8.77
CA ARG A 177 0.73 6.83 9.49
C ARG A 177 -0.74 7.01 9.85
N GLU A 178 -1.65 6.73 8.91
CA GLU A 178 -3.10 6.78 9.16
C GLU A 178 -3.50 5.82 10.28
N VAL A 179 -3.02 4.57 10.23
CA VAL A 179 -3.28 3.56 11.27
C VAL A 179 -2.76 4.02 12.63
N GLU A 180 -1.54 4.54 12.72
CA GLU A 180 -0.96 5.03 13.99
C GLU A 180 -1.72 6.23 14.55
N MET A 181 -2.16 7.15 13.71
CA MET A 181 -2.97 8.29 14.14
C MET A 181 -4.33 7.84 14.70
N GLU A 182 -5.03 6.96 13.95
CA GLU A 182 -6.29 6.39 14.42
C GLU A 182 -6.13 5.61 15.73
N LEU A 183 -5.07 4.78 15.81
CA LEU A 183 -4.80 3.97 17.00
C LEU A 183 -4.53 4.84 18.25
N THR A 184 -3.75 5.90 18.08
CA THR A 184 -3.47 6.85 19.15
C THR A 184 -4.75 7.52 19.66
N GLU A 185 -5.66 7.90 18.75
CA GLU A 185 -6.95 8.50 19.13
C GLU A 185 -7.83 7.49 19.90
N ILE A 186 -7.93 6.27 19.38
CA ILE A 186 -8.73 5.21 20.01
C ILE A 186 -8.19 4.86 21.39
N GLN A 187 -6.89 4.74 21.56
CA GLN A 187 -6.26 4.43 22.85
C GLN A 187 -6.48 5.52 23.90
N LYS A 188 -6.49 6.79 23.50
CA LYS A 188 -6.84 7.90 24.42
C LYS A 188 -8.27 7.78 24.94
N LYS A 189 -9.21 7.31 24.12
CA LYS A 189 -10.62 7.11 24.52
C LYS A 189 -10.82 5.81 25.30
N SER A 190 -9.98 4.81 25.11
CA SER A 190 -10.16 3.45 25.66
C SER A 190 -10.26 3.45 27.18
N SER A 191 -9.39 4.15 27.88
CA SER A 191 -9.39 4.22 29.35
C SER A 191 -10.67 4.87 29.88
N SER A 192 -11.06 6.01 29.31
CA SER A 192 -12.26 6.76 29.75
C SER A 192 -13.54 5.94 29.50
N LEU A 193 -13.68 5.34 28.33
CA LEU A 193 -14.85 4.51 27.99
C LEU A 193 -14.93 3.26 28.88
N ARG A 194 -13.80 2.66 29.21
CA ARG A 194 -13.72 1.53 30.12
C ARG A 194 -14.22 1.91 31.51
N GLU A 195 -13.72 2.98 32.07
CA GLU A 195 -14.15 3.48 33.39
C GLU A 195 -15.64 3.82 33.40
N GLU A 196 -16.13 4.51 32.35
CA GLU A 196 -17.53 4.88 32.24
C GLU A 196 -18.44 3.63 32.15
N TYR A 197 -18.03 2.63 31.36
CA TYR A 197 -18.77 1.36 31.22
C TYR A 197 -18.91 0.64 32.57
N TYR A 198 -17.80 0.45 33.29
CA TYR A 198 -17.85 -0.23 34.59
C TYR A 198 -18.58 0.60 35.67
N ALA A 199 -18.42 1.92 35.68
CA ALA A 199 -19.20 2.77 36.57
C ALA A 199 -20.72 2.64 36.34
N ASN A 200 -21.16 2.63 35.11
CA ASN A 200 -22.58 2.45 34.77
C ASN A 200 -23.09 1.04 35.13
N GLN A 201 -22.27 -0.01 35.04
CA GLN A 201 -22.62 -1.33 35.53
C GLN A 201 -22.88 -1.33 37.05
N ILE A 202 -21.99 -0.71 37.83
CA ILE A 202 -22.16 -0.58 39.29
C ILE A 202 -23.43 0.21 39.63
N VAL A 203 -23.71 1.30 38.89
CA VAL A 203 -24.96 2.06 39.09
C VAL A 203 -26.19 1.18 38.86
N LYS A 204 -26.18 0.38 37.77
CA LYS A 204 -27.26 -0.57 37.47
C LYS A 204 -27.43 -1.61 38.58
N GLU A 205 -26.38 -2.19 39.11
CA GLU A 205 -26.44 -3.15 40.20
C GLU A 205 -27.07 -2.57 41.45
N ARG A 206 -26.85 -1.27 41.72
CA ARG A 206 -27.41 -0.54 42.88
C ARG A 206 -28.90 -0.20 42.72
N THR A 207 -29.47 -0.31 41.53
CA THR A 207 -30.93 -0.11 41.33
C THR A 207 -31.78 -1.25 41.91
N VAL A 208 -31.17 -2.40 42.24
CA VAL A 208 -31.81 -3.54 42.87
C VAL A 208 -31.29 -3.66 44.29
N ILE A 209 -32.11 -3.29 45.29
CA ILE A 209 -31.82 -3.46 46.69
C ILE A 209 -32.18 -4.90 47.09
N LYS A 210 -31.14 -5.64 47.50
CA LYS A 210 -31.30 -7.03 47.99
C LYS A 210 -31.36 -7.11 49.53
N SER A 211 -32.10 -8.11 50.03
CA SER A 211 -32.05 -8.44 51.44
C SER A 211 -30.63 -8.87 51.88
N PRO A 212 -30.17 -8.53 53.06
CA PRO A 212 -28.91 -9.02 53.62
C PRO A 212 -28.84 -10.54 53.71
#